data_c16016e8c97d1aa940160a29750a799f
#
_entry.id   c16016e8c97d1aa940160a29750a799f
#
_cell.length_a   1.000
_cell.length_b   1.000
_cell.length_c   1.000
_cell.angle_alpha   90.00
_cell.angle_beta   90.00
_cell.angle_gamma   90.00
#
_symmetry.space_group_name_H-M   'P 1'
#
loop_
_entity.id
_entity.type
_entity.pdbx_description
1 polymer ?
#
loop_
_entity_poly.entity_id
_entity_poly.type
_entity_poly.pdbx_seq_one_letter_code
_entity_poly.pdbx_strand_id
1 'polypeptide(L)'
;MRKLLIIAAVVLAFSSCRKAPDYVPYIGEKSQLTYSTYAKQFDVIWNNINRGYVFWDVDKTDWDEVYKKYMPEFESFDNRVEAGETIATSELKELYDNAMGGLKDHHMSIKVKNLHGDGSDNGVVTVSPGEKEVKKRDYFYKGYMELLEEIILSIRGLETENPKYTIVESAIATSEEYDIILCYMLFELPDGKLIPYLWQTGYRISQILQSAEEPESSNYSAAQLINRWLEIACDTDKEKLAGIILDNRCNTGGAMDDVNFVLSPFVKSDFTALSTRYKEGPGRLEHSVWTPM
;
A
#
# COMPACT_ATOMS: atom_id res chain seq x y z
N MET A 1 9.29 55.80 -23.36
CA MET A 1 9.99 55.40 -22.14
C MET A 1 9.13 54.58 -21.16
N ARG A 2 7.90 54.96 -20.81
CA ARG A 2 7.04 54.19 -19.88
C ARG A 2 6.74 52.75 -20.34
N LYS A 3 6.53 52.51 -21.66
CA LYS A 3 6.25 51.14 -22.16
C LYS A 3 7.46 50.19 -22.13
N LEU A 4 8.68 50.76 -22.30
CA LEU A 4 9.93 49.98 -22.20
C LEU A 4 10.19 49.54 -20.74
N LEU A 5 9.88 50.38 -19.74
CA LEU A 5 10.03 50.07 -18.34
C LEU A 5 9.06 48.94 -17.88
N ILE A 6 7.87 48.89 -18.41
CA ILE A 6 6.89 47.84 -18.12
C ILE A 6 7.34 46.51 -18.71
N ILE A 7 7.87 46.49 -19.93
CA ILE A 7 8.42 45.25 -20.54
C ILE A 7 9.61 44.74 -19.78
N ALA A 8 10.52 45.63 -19.34
CA ALA A 8 11.67 45.23 -18.51
C ALA A 8 11.28 44.69 -17.15
N ALA A 9 10.24 45.24 -16.50
CA ALA A 9 9.73 44.74 -15.24
C ALA A 9 9.04 43.36 -15.38
N VAL A 10 8.33 43.12 -16.50
CA VAL A 10 7.70 41.83 -16.80
C VAL A 10 8.78 40.77 -17.10
N VAL A 11 9.80 41.10 -17.85
CA VAL A 11 10.91 40.18 -18.14
C VAL A 11 11.71 39.83 -16.87
N LEU A 12 11.90 40.78 -15.96
CA LEU A 12 12.56 40.52 -14.67
C LEU A 12 11.69 39.69 -13.72
N ALA A 13 10.36 39.77 -13.82
CA ALA A 13 9.45 38.91 -13.04
C ALA A 13 9.46 37.44 -13.53
N PHE A 14 9.72 37.21 -14.81
CA PHE A 14 9.86 35.84 -15.36
C PHE A 14 11.29 35.28 -15.28
N SER A 15 12.30 36.10 -15.01
CA SER A 15 13.69 35.66 -14.84
C SER A 15 14.03 35.28 -13.39
N SER A 16 13.08 35.29 -12.47
CA SER A 16 13.17 34.60 -11.19
C SER A 16 13.05 33.09 -11.41
N CYS A 17 13.95 32.52 -12.21
CA CYS A 17 14.28 31.11 -12.11
C CYS A 17 14.83 30.92 -10.69
N ARG A 18 13.97 30.57 -9.75
CA ARG A 18 14.42 29.84 -8.58
C ARG A 18 15.18 28.64 -9.15
N LYS A 19 16.50 28.60 -8.98
CA LYS A 19 17.20 27.33 -9.05
C LYS A 19 16.39 26.42 -8.16
N ALA A 20 15.76 25.41 -8.75
CA ALA A 20 15.23 24.33 -7.95
C ALA A 20 16.38 23.90 -7.05
N PRO A 21 16.22 23.86 -5.74
CA PRO A 21 17.25 23.28 -4.89
C PRO A 21 17.59 21.93 -5.52
N ASP A 22 18.88 21.61 -5.63
CA ASP A 22 19.33 20.34 -6.17
C ASP A 22 18.53 19.26 -5.47
N TYR A 23 17.50 18.76 -6.16
CA TYR A 23 16.69 17.67 -5.68
C TYR A 23 17.58 16.44 -5.71
N VAL A 24 18.14 16.11 -4.58
CA VAL A 24 18.66 14.78 -4.34
C VAL A 24 17.41 13.94 -4.10
N PRO A 25 16.97 13.11 -5.06
CA PRO A 25 15.88 12.20 -4.80
C PRO A 25 16.28 11.39 -3.57
N TYR A 26 15.44 11.38 -2.55
CA TYR A 26 15.59 10.52 -1.38
C TYR A 26 15.34 9.08 -1.82
N ILE A 27 16.23 8.58 -2.67
CA ILE A 27 16.36 7.16 -2.96
C ILE A 27 17.33 6.65 -1.91
N GLY A 28 16.73 6.11 -0.84
CA GLY A 28 17.32 5.35 0.22
C GLY A 28 18.77 4.88 0.07
N GLU A 29 19.74 5.75 0.18
CA GLU A 29 20.93 5.31 0.86
C GLU A 29 20.49 4.97 2.26
N LYS A 30 20.69 3.70 2.66
CA LYS A 30 20.66 3.23 4.05
C LYS A 30 21.82 3.96 4.78
N SER A 31 21.75 5.27 4.90
CA SER A 31 22.57 5.99 5.83
C SER A 31 22.09 5.47 7.19
N GLN A 32 22.92 4.69 7.85
CA GLN A 32 22.78 4.43 9.27
C GLN A 32 22.95 5.79 9.95
N LEU A 33 21.86 6.55 10.01
CA LEU A 33 21.80 7.76 10.79
C LEU A 33 21.97 7.34 12.25
N THR A 34 23.17 7.47 12.76
CA THR A 34 23.46 7.26 14.17
C THR A 34 22.97 8.48 14.93
N TYR A 35 21.88 8.30 15.65
CA TYR A 35 21.39 9.31 16.59
C TYR A 35 22.01 9.03 17.95
N SER A 36 22.44 10.10 18.63
CA SER A 36 23.00 10.01 19.98
C SER A 36 21.93 10.25 21.06
N THR A 37 20.80 10.87 20.72
CA THR A 37 19.74 11.24 21.65
C THR A 37 18.36 11.00 21.06
N TYR A 38 17.35 10.81 21.90
CA TYR A 38 15.95 10.64 21.48
C TYR A 38 15.38 11.89 20.82
N ALA A 39 15.71 13.09 21.34
CA ALA A 39 15.31 14.35 20.75
C ALA A 39 15.85 14.48 19.30
N LYS A 40 17.13 14.14 19.08
CA LYS A 40 17.71 14.17 17.73
C LYS A 40 17.10 13.13 16.81
N GLN A 41 16.78 11.95 17.31
CA GLN A 41 16.11 10.91 16.56
C GLN A 41 14.72 11.38 16.12
N PHE A 42 13.94 11.98 17.03
CA PHE A 42 12.61 12.53 16.71
C PHE A 42 12.70 13.69 15.73
N ASP A 43 13.65 14.63 15.90
CA ASP A 43 13.87 15.74 14.98
C ASP A 43 14.08 15.27 13.53
N VAL A 44 14.91 14.25 13.34
CA VAL A 44 15.18 13.71 12.01
C VAL A 44 13.94 12.99 11.44
N ILE A 45 13.24 12.19 12.24
CA ILE A 45 12.02 11.51 11.81
C ILE A 45 10.93 12.53 11.45
N TRP A 46 10.75 13.55 12.30
CA TRP A 46 9.80 14.62 12.05
C TRP A 46 10.11 15.36 10.74
N ASN A 47 11.37 15.70 10.49
CA ASN A 47 11.82 16.35 9.26
C ASN A 47 11.62 15.48 8.02
N ASN A 48 11.88 14.17 8.11
CA ASN A 48 11.67 13.24 7.02
C ASN A 48 10.19 13.12 6.65
N ILE A 49 9.31 13.00 7.63
CA ILE A 49 7.86 13.00 7.42
C ILE A 49 7.42 14.35 6.86
N ASN A 50 7.89 15.46 7.42
CA ASN A 50 7.57 16.81 6.95
C ASN A 50 7.84 16.99 5.46
N ARG A 51 8.91 16.40 4.95
CA ARG A 51 9.33 16.50 3.55
C ARG A 51 8.74 15.43 2.65
N GLY A 52 8.58 14.21 3.15
CA GLY A 52 8.25 13.03 2.35
C GLY A 52 6.79 12.62 2.36
N TYR A 53 6.01 13.05 3.36
CA TYR A 53 4.61 12.65 3.47
C TYR A 53 3.76 13.23 2.34
N VAL A 54 2.99 12.35 1.67
CA VAL A 54 2.31 12.71 0.42
C VAL A 54 0.88 13.21 0.60
N PHE A 55 0.32 13.11 1.81
CA PHE A 55 -1.08 13.43 2.07
C PHE A 55 -1.31 14.76 2.82
N TRP A 56 -0.31 15.68 2.85
CA TRP A 56 -0.45 16.97 3.53
C TRP A 56 -1.62 17.83 3.04
N ASP A 57 -2.11 17.62 1.84
CA ASP A 57 -3.24 18.35 1.26
C ASP A 57 -4.61 17.82 1.74
N VAL A 58 -4.67 16.59 2.23
CA VAL A 58 -5.90 15.95 2.73
C VAL A 58 -5.84 15.61 4.21
N ASP A 59 -4.64 15.46 4.78
CA ASP A 59 -4.43 15.26 6.21
C ASP A 59 -4.48 16.60 6.94
N LYS A 60 -5.28 16.67 8.02
CA LYS A 60 -5.47 17.90 8.80
C LYS A 60 -4.54 18.00 10.00
N THR A 61 -3.60 17.08 10.14
CA THR A 61 -2.65 17.08 11.25
C THR A 61 -1.76 18.31 11.20
N ASP A 62 -1.78 19.13 12.24
CA ASP A 62 -0.83 20.24 12.42
C ASP A 62 0.51 19.67 12.86
N TRP A 63 1.37 19.38 11.85
CA TRP A 63 2.65 18.72 12.08
C TRP A 63 3.66 19.60 12.83
N ASP A 64 3.51 20.93 12.75
CA ASP A 64 4.36 21.87 13.51
C ASP A 64 3.97 21.90 14.99
N GLU A 65 2.68 21.79 15.29
CA GLU A 65 2.20 21.63 16.66
C GLU A 65 2.60 20.27 17.25
N VAL A 66 2.63 19.22 16.45
CA VAL A 66 3.18 17.91 16.87
C VAL A 66 4.63 18.06 17.32
N TYR A 67 5.47 18.76 16.55
CA TYR A 67 6.86 19.01 16.94
C TYR A 67 6.97 19.73 18.27
N LYS A 68 6.27 20.87 18.41
CA LYS A 68 6.30 21.69 19.63
C LYS A 68 5.84 20.91 20.86
N LYS A 69 4.83 20.07 20.69
CA LYS A 69 4.24 19.30 21.79
C LYS A 69 5.14 18.16 22.24
N TYR A 70 5.71 17.39 21.30
CA TYR A 70 6.38 16.15 21.63
C TYR A 70 7.91 16.27 21.74
N MET A 71 8.55 17.29 21.17
CA MET A 71 9.99 17.47 21.31
C MET A 71 10.43 17.54 22.79
N PRO A 72 9.76 18.30 23.69
CA PRO A 72 10.12 18.31 25.12
C PRO A 72 10.01 16.94 25.81
N GLU A 73 9.11 16.06 25.33
CA GLU A 73 8.95 14.71 25.88
C GLU A 73 10.16 13.82 25.50
N PHE A 74 10.64 13.96 24.26
CA PHE A 74 11.87 13.26 23.83
C PHE A 74 13.11 13.81 24.52
N GLU A 75 13.20 15.12 24.77
CA GLU A 75 14.24 15.74 25.61
C GLU A 75 14.19 15.24 27.05
N SER A 76 13.00 14.99 27.58
CA SER A 76 12.82 14.39 28.91
C SER A 76 13.40 12.98 28.97
N PHE A 77 13.28 12.17 27.91
CA PHE A 77 13.94 10.86 27.85
C PHE A 77 15.47 10.99 27.88
N ASP A 78 16.02 11.97 27.16
CA ASP A 78 17.47 12.22 27.17
C ASP A 78 17.95 12.62 28.59
N ASN A 79 17.21 13.48 29.28
CA ASN A 79 17.51 13.87 30.67
C ASN A 79 17.47 12.67 31.66
N ARG A 80 16.50 11.77 31.48
CA ARG A 80 16.40 10.53 32.29
C ARG A 80 17.59 9.63 32.05
N VAL A 81 18.02 9.48 30.79
CA VAL A 81 19.23 8.71 30.45
C VAL A 81 20.48 9.32 31.05
N GLU A 82 20.63 10.66 31.02
CA GLU A 82 21.73 11.36 31.68
C GLU A 82 21.73 11.15 33.22
N ALA A 83 20.56 10.96 33.81
CA ALA A 83 20.40 10.59 35.22
C ALA A 83 20.66 9.10 35.50
N GLY A 84 21.00 8.31 34.49
CA GLY A 84 21.30 6.90 34.60
C GLY A 84 20.10 5.94 34.49
N GLU A 85 18.94 6.43 34.04
CA GLU A 85 17.77 5.61 33.80
C GLU A 85 17.83 4.93 32.42
N THR A 86 17.13 3.82 32.30
CA THR A 86 16.81 3.18 30.99
C THR A 86 15.40 3.54 30.56
N ILE A 87 15.17 3.64 29.27
CA ILE A 87 13.84 3.91 28.72
C ILE A 87 13.23 2.58 28.25
N ALA A 88 12.05 2.24 28.79
CA ALA A 88 11.34 1.04 28.35
C ALA A 88 10.91 1.18 26.87
N THR A 89 11.03 0.09 26.12
CA THR A 89 10.65 0.07 24.70
C THR A 89 9.17 0.39 24.51
N SER A 90 8.33 0.00 25.49
CA SER A 90 6.89 0.35 25.50
C SER A 90 6.62 1.84 25.69
N GLU A 91 7.39 2.53 26.54
CA GLU A 91 7.28 4.00 26.73
C GLU A 91 7.65 4.74 25.43
N LEU A 92 8.76 4.34 24.82
CA LEU A 92 9.20 4.92 23.55
C LEU A 92 8.15 4.70 22.44
N LYS A 93 7.57 3.49 22.39
CA LYS A 93 6.50 3.18 21.44
C LYS A 93 5.28 4.05 21.67
N GLU A 94 4.83 4.17 22.91
CA GLU A 94 3.67 5.00 23.24
C GLU A 94 3.88 6.46 22.85
N LEU A 95 5.07 7.00 23.10
CA LEU A 95 5.40 8.38 22.75
C LEU A 95 5.36 8.59 21.22
N TYR A 96 5.95 7.69 20.43
CA TYR A 96 5.88 7.76 18.98
C TYR A 96 4.47 7.52 18.44
N ASP A 97 3.71 6.56 18.97
CA ASP A 97 2.32 6.32 18.59
C ASP A 97 1.45 7.55 18.84
N ASN A 98 1.68 8.26 19.93
CA ASN A 98 0.98 9.51 20.27
C ASN A 98 1.39 10.66 19.34
N ALA A 99 2.68 10.82 19.07
CA ALA A 99 3.20 11.86 18.18
C ALA A 99 2.71 11.70 16.74
N MET A 100 2.59 10.46 16.24
CA MET A 100 2.23 10.16 14.85
C MET A 100 0.75 9.78 14.67
N GLY A 101 -0.01 9.64 15.75
CA GLY A 101 -1.38 9.11 15.73
C GLY A 101 -2.39 9.93 14.94
N GLY A 102 -2.06 11.17 14.55
CA GLY A 102 -2.88 12.00 13.67
C GLY A 102 -2.72 11.73 12.19
N LEU A 103 -1.62 11.11 11.78
CA LEU A 103 -1.35 10.79 10.37
C LEU A 103 -2.24 9.65 9.90
N LYS A 104 -2.70 9.71 8.64
CA LYS A 104 -3.73 8.81 8.09
C LYS A 104 -3.19 7.77 7.10
N ASP A 105 -1.90 7.81 6.78
CA ASP A 105 -1.33 6.87 5.83
C ASP A 105 -1.22 5.46 6.43
N HIS A 106 -2.07 4.56 5.95
CA HIS A 106 -2.07 3.15 6.36
C HIS A 106 -0.86 2.34 5.84
N HIS A 107 -0.10 2.88 4.89
CA HIS A 107 1.11 2.25 4.36
C HIS A 107 2.38 2.71 5.08
N MET A 108 2.28 3.78 5.89
CA MET A 108 3.43 4.28 6.63
C MET A 108 3.78 3.33 7.77
N SER A 109 5.02 2.86 7.76
CA SER A 109 5.61 2.10 8.86
C SER A 109 7.02 2.59 9.12
N ILE A 110 7.30 2.96 10.37
CA ILE A 110 8.58 3.51 10.78
C ILE A 110 9.14 2.59 11.85
N LYS A 111 10.40 2.15 11.65
CA LYS A 111 11.13 1.36 12.63
C LYS A 111 12.16 2.25 13.32
N VAL A 112 12.05 2.35 14.63
CA VAL A 112 12.87 3.21 15.48
C VAL A 112 13.63 2.35 16.47
N LYS A 113 14.95 2.56 16.58
CA LYS A 113 15.76 1.87 17.58
C LYS A 113 15.65 2.60 18.93
N ASN A 114 15.40 1.85 19.99
CA ASN A 114 15.52 2.36 21.34
C ASN A 114 17.04 2.50 21.68
N LEU A 115 17.50 3.73 21.88
CA LEU A 115 18.92 4.05 22.02
C LEU A 115 19.49 3.59 23.36
N HIS A 116 18.69 3.69 24.41
CA HIS A 116 19.06 3.36 25.80
C HIS A 116 17.96 2.53 26.46
N GLY A 117 17.57 1.44 25.76
CA GLY A 117 16.50 0.57 26.20
C GLY A 117 16.91 -0.47 27.22
N ASP A 118 15.92 -1.07 27.80
CA ASP A 118 16.04 -2.18 28.78
C ASP A 118 16.36 -3.54 28.13
N GLY A 119 16.57 -3.58 26.82
CA GLY A 119 16.85 -4.81 26.04
C GLY A 119 15.59 -5.60 25.65
N SER A 120 14.38 -5.15 25.99
CA SER A 120 13.14 -5.77 25.55
C SER A 120 12.92 -5.58 24.04
N ASP A 121 12.19 -6.50 23.40
CA ASP A 121 11.76 -6.44 22.00
C ASP A 121 12.89 -6.14 20.98
N ASN A 122 14.09 -6.67 21.20
CA ASN A 122 15.29 -6.37 20.41
C ASN A 122 15.61 -4.86 20.32
N GLY A 123 15.01 -4.03 21.18
CA GLY A 123 15.19 -2.59 21.22
C GLY A 123 14.69 -1.86 19.97
N VAL A 124 13.70 -2.41 19.24
CA VAL A 124 13.12 -1.79 18.04
C VAL A 124 11.63 -1.54 18.25
N VAL A 125 11.22 -0.29 18.05
CA VAL A 125 9.82 0.14 18.05
C VAL A 125 9.34 0.22 16.60
N THR A 126 8.18 -0.35 16.31
CA THR A 126 7.48 -0.16 15.03
C THR A 126 6.26 0.73 15.26
N VAL A 127 6.17 1.80 14.49
CA VAL A 127 5.07 2.78 14.51
C VAL A 127 4.36 2.75 13.17
N SER A 128 3.04 2.52 13.20
CA SER A 128 2.18 2.47 12.01
C SER A 128 0.97 3.39 12.22
N PRO A 129 1.05 4.66 11.82
CA PRO A 129 0.06 5.69 12.19
C PRO A 129 -1.38 5.34 11.82
N GLY A 130 -1.63 4.88 10.63
CA GLY A 130 -2.99 4.57 10.13
C GLY A 130 -3.62 3.27 10.66
N GLU A 131 -2.87 2.43 11.34
CA GLU A 131 -3.29 1.07 11.72
C GLU A 131 -4.55 1.03 12.61
N LYS A 132 -4.75 2.05 13.46
CA LYS A 132 -5.90 2.10 14.38
C LYS A 132 -7.26 2.18 13.65
N GLU A 133 -7.31 2.74 12.45
CA GLU A 133 -8.55 2.80 11.65
C GLU A 133 -8.82 1.49 10.89
N VAL A 134 -7.76 0.80 10.48
CA VAL A 134 -7.87 -0.50 9.80
C VAL A 134 -8.39 -1.59 10.74
N LYS A 135 -8.05 -1.51 12.03
CA LYS A 135 -8.49 -2.46 13.08
C LYS A 135 -10.03 -2.59 13.25
N LYS A 136 -10.82 -1.76 12.60
CA LYS A 136 -12.29 -1.85 12.62
C LYS A 136 -12.87 -2.80 11.56
N ARG A 137 -12.05 -3.42 10.71
CA ARG A 137 -12.50 -4.31 9.65
C ARG A 137 -12.14 -5.76 10.01
N ASP A 138 -13.09 -6.49 10.62
CA ASP A 138 -12.89 -7.85 11.15
C ASP A 138 -12.24 -8.83 10.18
N TYR A 139 -12.47 -8.68 8.88
CA TYR A 139 -11.94 -9.61 7.89
C TYR A 139 -10.43 -9.44 7.60
N PHE A 140 -9.78 -8.36 8.01
CA PHE A 140 -8.31 -8.24 7.91
C PHE A 140 -7.56 -9.06 8.98
N TYR A 141 -8.25 -9.57 9.99
CA TYR A 141 -7.65 -10.35 11.07
C TYR A 141 -7.87 -11.85 10.95
N LYS A 142 -8.78 -12.27 10.05
CA LYS A 142 -8.91 -13.67 9.72
C LYS A 142 -7.72 -14.10 8.89
N GLY A 143 -7.13 -15.25 9.21
CA GLY A 143 -6.13 -15.86 8.35
C GLY A 143 -6.71 -16.08 6.96
N TYR A 144 -5.91 -15.88 5.92
CA TYR A 144 -6.36 -16.05 4.53
C TYR A 144 -7.00 -17.42 4.27
N MET A 145 -6.47 -18.46 4.89
CA MET A 145 -7.04 -19.82 4.76
C MET A 145 -8.41 -19.97 5.42
N GLU A 146 -8.60 -19.36 6.59
CA GLU A 146 -9.91 -19.34 7.27
C GLU A 146 -10.96 -18.60 6.43
N LEU A 147 -10.61 -17.46 5.86
CA LEU A 147 -11.50 -16.73 4.96
C LEU A 147 -11.80 -17.53 3.70
N LEU A 148 -10.80 -18.15 3.08
CA LEU A 148 -10.98 -18.98 1.89
C LEU A 148 -11.93 -20.14 2.19
N GLU A 149 -11.78 -20.81 3.33
CA GLU A 149 -12.69 -21.87 3.76
C GLU A 149 -14.11 -21.36 3.93
N GLU A 150 -14.32 -20.20 4.58
CA GLU A 150 -15.64 -19.58 4.71
C GLU A 150 -16.26 -19.23 3.34
N ILE A 151 -15.47 -18.73 2.40
CA ILE A 151 -15.90 -18.43 1.03
C ILE A 151 -16.39 -19.72 0.35
N ILE A 152 -15.57 -20.78 0.38
CA ILE A 152 -15.88 -22.05 -0.26
C ILE A 152 -17.13 -22.68 0.35
N LEU A 153 -17.22 -22.70 1.69
CA LEU A 153 -18.38 -23.25 2.39
C LEU A 153 -19.67 -22.47 2.07
N SER A 154 -19.59 -21.14 2.01
CA SER A 154 -20.73 -20.28 1.67
C SER A 154 -21.21 -20.54 0.23
N ILE A 155 -20.28 -20.65 -0.73
CA ILE A 155 -20.61 -20.91 -2.13
C ILE A 155 -21.25 -22.30 -2.28
N ARG A 156 -20.68 -23.33 -1.65
CA ARG A 156 -21.22 -24.70 -1.69
C ARG A 156 -22.56 -24.82 -0.97
N GLY A 157 -22.76 -24.10 0.13
CA GLY A 157 -24.05 -24.03 0.83
C GLY A 157 -25.13 -23.46 -0.06
N LEU A 158 -24.87 -22.38 -0.79
CA LEU A 158 -25.82 -21.80 -1.75
C LEU A 158 -26.13 -22.72 -2.92
N GLU A 159 -25.16 -23.51 -3.40
CA GLU A 159 -25.38 -24.52 -4.45
C GLU A 159 -26.38 -25.60 -4.01
N THR A 160 -26.29 -26.06 -2.77
CA THR A 160 -27.18 -27.11 -2.23
C THR A 160 -28.58 -26.63 -1.88
N GLU A 161 -28.69 -25.40 -1.35
CA GLU A 161 -29.98 -24.86 -0.88
C GLU A 161 -30.86 -24.32 -2.02
N ASN A 162 -30.22 -23.79 -3.07
CA ASN A 162 -30.96 -23.22 -4.20
C ASN A 162 -30.08 -23.29 -5.46
N PRO A 163 -30.17 -24.40 -6.22
CA PRO A 163 -29.26 -24.69 -7.33
C PRO A 163 -29.50 -23.75 -8.53
N LYS A 164 -29.11 -22.47 -8.34
CA LYS A 164 -29.08 -21.48 -9.43
C LYS A 164 -27.82 -21.59 -10.29
N TYR A 165 -26.89 -22.43 -9.88
CA TYR A 165 -25.63 -22.69 -10.57
C TYR A 165 -25.05 -24.05 -10.13
N THR A 166 -24.13 -24.58 -10.91
CA THR A 166 -23.30 -25.75 -10.59
C THR A 166 -21.82 -25.35 -10.63
N ILE A 167 -21.03 -25.81 -9.68
CA ILE A 167 -19.57 -25.64 -9.73
C ILE A 167 -19.02 -26.76 -10.62
N VAL A 168 -18.61 -26.41 -11.85
CA VAL A 168 -18.09 -27.39 -12.82
C VAL A 168 -16.57 -27.55 -12.76
N GLU A 169 -15.87 -26.58 -12.21
CA GLU A 169 -14.43 -26.61 -12.05
C GLU A 169 -14.03 -25.79 -10.81
N SER A 170 -13.01 -26.24 -10.05
CA SER A 170 -12.43 -25.46 -8.95
C SER A 170 -10.99 -25.86 -8.69
N ALA A 171 -10.15 -24.90 -8.33
CA ALA A 171 -8.76 -25.10 -7.95
C ALA A 171 -8.31 -24.03 -6.94
N ILE A 172 -7.34 -24.41 -6.11
CA ILE A 172 -6.61 -23.51 -5.20
C ILE A 172 -5.13 -23.65 -5.53
N ALA A 173 -4.42 -22.54 -5.58
CA ALA A 173 -2.99 -22.51 -5.76
C ALA A 173 -2.36 -21.42 -4.86
N THR A 174 -1.09 -21.62 -4.54
CA THR A 174 -0.29 -20.66 -3.77
C THR A 174 0.96 -20.31 -4.55
N SER A 175 1.31 -19.03 -4.57
CA SER A 175 2.63 -18.57 -4.96
C SER A 175 3.44 -18.34 -3.68
N GLU A 176 4.37 -19.26 -3.37
CA GLU A 176 5.21 -19.14 -2.17
C GLU A 176 6.17 -17.95 -2.27
N GLU A 177 6.66 -17.65 -3.47
CA GLU A 177 7.58 -16.54 -3.72
C GLU A 177 6.97 -15.18 -3.39
N TYR A 178 5.67 -15.01 -3.67
CA TYR A 178 4.96 -13.74 -3.47
C TYR A 178 3.98 -13.75 -2.31
N ASP A 179 3.89 -14.86 -1.57
CA ASP A 179 2.93 -15.05 -0.46
C ASP A 179 1.48 -14.75 -0.89
N ILE A 180 1.08 -15.29 -2.03
CA ILE A 180 -0.25 -15.08 -2.61
C ILE A 180 -1.00 -16.40 -2.70
N ILE A 181 -2.24 -16.39 -2.26
CA ILE A 181 -3.19 -17.49 -2.40
C ILE A 181 -4.24 -17.12 -3.44
N LEU A 182 -4.54 -18.06 -4.32
CA LEU A 182 -5.53 -17.93 -5.39
C LEU A 182 -6.57 -19.05 -5.27
N CYS A 183 -7.83 -18.70 -5.49
CA CYS A 183 -8.91 -19.68 -5.63
C CYS A 183 -9.68 -19.38 -6.91
N TYR A 184 -9.75 -20.36 -7.78
CA TYR A 184 -10.52 -20.33 -9.01
C TYR A 184 -11.74 -21.24 -8.88
N MET A 185 -12.89 -20.78 -9.39
CA MET A 185 -14.09 -21.58 -9.57
C MET A 185 -14.75 -21.22 -10.91
N LEU A 186 -15.36 -22.21 -11.55
CA LEU A 186 -16.18 -22.00 -12.72
C LEU A 186 -17.62 -22.43 -12.38
N PHE A 187 -18.54 -21.48 -12.45
CA PHE A 187 -19.96 -21.72 -12.27
C PHE A 187 -20.63 -21.88 -13.62
N GLU A 188 -21.52 -22.84 -13.73
CA GLU A 188 -22.45 -23.00 -14.84
C GLU A 188 -23.89 -22.72 -14.37
N LEU A 189 -24.57 -21.83 -15.07
CA LEU A 189 -25.97 -21.49 -14.83
C LEU A 189 -26.90 -22.49 -15.52
N PRO A 190 -28.20 -22.57 -15.12
CA PRO A 190 -29.15 -23.49 -15.73
C PRO A 190 -29.37 -23.30 -17.24
N ASP A 191 -29.04 -22.12 -17.78
CA ASP A 191 -29.08 -21.84 -19.22
C ASP A 191 -27.77 -22.19 -19.95
N GLY A 192 -26.81 -22.81 -19.26
CA GLY A 192 -25.53 -23.22 -19.79
C GLY A 192 -24.48 -22.11 -19.86
N LYS A 193 -24.78 -20.92 -19.36
CA LYS A 193 -23.82 -19.83 -19.30
C LYS A 193 -22.85 -19.98 -18.16
N LEU A 194 -21.62 -19.48 -18.37
CA LEU A 194 -20.50 -19.62 -17.46
C LEU A 194 -20.23 -18.32 -16.70
N ILE A 195 -19.74 -18.45 -15.46
CA ILE A 195 -19.21 -17.38 -14.65
C ILE A 195 -17.86 -17.81 -14.07
N PRO A 196 -16.72 -17.40 -14.63
CA PRO A 196 -15.42 -17.57 -14.02
C PRO A 196 -15.26 -16.67 -12.80
N TYR A 197 -14.87 -17.28 -11.68
CA TYR A 197 -14.58 -16.63 -10.41
C TYR A 197 -13.11 -16.75 -10.08
N LEU A 198 -12.47 -15.67 -9.68
CA LEU A 198 -11.12 -15.64 -9.14
C LEU A 198 -11.11 -14.84 -7.84
N TRP A 199 -10.68 -15.47 -6.76
CA TRP A 199 -10.31 -14.82 -5.51
C TRP A 199 -8.79 -14.81 -5.36
N GLN A 200 -8.23 -13.71 -4.84
CA GLN A 200 -6.79 -13.54 -4.67
C GLN A 200 -6.44 -12.64 -3.50
N THR A 201 -5.36 -12.95 -2.81
CA THR A 201 -4.87 -12.17 -1.67
C THR A 201 -3.92 -11.05 -2.04
N GLY A 202 -3.49 -10.95 -3.29
CA GLY A 202 -2.59 -9.89 -3.77
C GLY A 202 -2.46 -9.83 -5.28
N TYR A 203 -1.98 -8.69 -5.80
CA TYR A 203 -1.73 -8.46 -7.21
C TYR A 203 -0.24 -8.65 -7.54
N ARG A 204 0.12 -9.83 -8.04
CA ARG A 204 1.43 -10.20 -8.60
C ARG A 204 1.27 -11.11 -9.85
N ILE A 205 0.15 -10.92 -10.55
CA ILE A 205 -0.29 -11.82 -11.62
C ILE A 205 0.73 -11.89 -12.74
N SER A 206 1.19 -10.75 -13.26
CA SER A 206 2.18 -10.68 -14.33
C SER A 206 3.52 -11.31 -13.92
N GLN A 207 3.93 -11.12 -12.67
CA GLN A 207 5.17 -11.69 -12.14
C GLN A 207 5.06 -13.20 -11.95
N ILE A 208 3.91 -13.69 -11.44
CA ILE A 208 3.64 -15.13 -11.33
C ILE A 208 3.67 -15.78 -12.72
N LEU A 209 3.03 -15.17 -13.72
CA LEU A 209 3.01 -15.69 -15.08
C LEU A 209 4.40 -15.72 -15.72
N GLN A 210 5.21 -14.67 -15.52
CA GLN A 210 6.58 -14.57 -16.04
C GLN A 210 7.54 -15.56 -15.38
N SER A 211 7.39 -15.82 -14.07
CA SER A 211 8.29 -16.69 -13.31
C SER A 211 7.94 -18.18 -13.40
N ALA A 212 6.84 -18.55 -14.04
CA ALA A 212 6.29 -19.90 -14.06
C ALA A 212 6.44 -20.60 -15.43
N GLU A 213 7.52 -20.33 -16.17
CA GLU A 213 7.77 -20.93 -17.48
C GLU A 213 8.02 -22.45 -17.39
N GLU A 214 8.57 -22.93 -16.26
CA GLU A 214 8.92 -24.34 -16.05
C GLU A 214 8.04 -25.01 -15.00
N PRO A 215 7.68 -26.30 -15.17
CA PRO A 215 6.82 -27.03 -14.22
C PRO A 215 7.39 -27.13 -12.81
N GLU A 216 8.69 -27.02 -12.62
CA GLU A 216 9.38 -27.05 -11.34
C GLU A 216 9.31 -25.72 -10.60
N SER A 217 8.81 -24.65 -11.23
CA SER A 217 8.62 -23.35 -10.59
C SER A 217 7.61 -23.45 -9.46
N SER A 218 7.91 -22.83 -8.31
CA SER A 218 6.97 -22.71 -7.18
C SER A 218 5.70 -21.95 -7.54
N ASN A 219 5.73 -21.19 -8.64
CA ASN A 219 4.60 -20.40 -9.15
C ASN A 219 3.78 -21.13 -10.23
N TYR A 220 4.21 -22.34 -10.69
CA TYR A 220 3.59 -23.01 -11.83
C TYR A 220 2.09 -23.27 -11.66
N SER A 221 1.69 -23.83 -10.52
CA SER A 221 0.27 -24.11 -10.23
C SER A 221 -0.56 -22.82 -10.16
N ALA A 222 -0.01 -21.76 -9.60
CA ALA A 222 -0.66 -20.45 -9.54
C ALA A 222 -0.83 -19.86 -10.95
N ALA A 223 0.19 -19.94 -11.80
CA ALA A 223 0.13 -19.50 -13.19
C ALA A 223 -0.87 -20.30 -14.03
N GLN A 224 -0.94 -21.63 -13.86
CA GLN A 224 -1.94 -22.45 -14.54
C GLN A 224 -3.38 -22.02 -14.16
N LEU A 225 -3.61 -21.75 -12.88
CA LEU A 225 -4.91 -21.29 -12.39
C LEU A 225 -5.28 -19.93 -13.00
N ILE A 226 -4.35 -18.97 -13.02
CA ILE A 226 -4.56 -17.65 -13.63
C ILE A 226 -4.84 -17.80 -15.13
N ASN A 227 -4.04 -18.57 -15.83
CA ASN A 227 -4.22 -18.81 -17.27
C ASN A 227 -5.59 -19.44 -17.56
N ARG A 228 -6.04 -20.41 -16.73
CA ARG A 228 -7.35 -21.03 -16.89
C ARG A 228 -8.48 -20.03 -16.70
N TRP A 229 -8.38 -19.15 -15.69
CA TRP A 229 -9.36 -18.09 -15.48
C TRP A 229 -9.38 -17.11 -16.66
N LEU A 230 -8.21 -16.67 -17.15
CA LEU A 230 -8.09 -15.77 -18.30
C LEU A 230 -8.65 -16.41 -19.59
N GLU A 231 -8.35 -17.69 -19.84
CA GLU A 231 -8.86 -18.43 -20.99
C GLU A 231 -10.40 -18.39 -21.02
N ILE A 232 -11.04 -18.74 -19.91
CA ILE A 232 -12.50 -18.71 -19.84
C ILE A 232 -13.05 -17.29 -19.94
N ALA A 233 -12.44 -16.35 -19.21
CA ALA A 233 -12.92 -14.99 -19.13
C ALA A 233 -12.74 -14.18 -20.43
N CYS A 234 -11.69 -14.47 -21.21
CA CYS A 234 -11.32 -13.71 -22.41
C CYS A 234 -11.70 -14.41 -23.71
N ASP A 235 -11.51 -15.75 -23.78
CA ASP A 235 -11.61 -16.51 -25.05
C ASP A 235 -12.97 -17.21 -25.23
N THR A 236 -13.74 -17.36 -24.13
CA THR A 236 -15.09 -17.90 -24.24
C THR A 236 -16.00 -16.91 -24.98
N ASP A 237 -16.81 -17.45 -25.91
CA ASP A 237 -17.83 -16.68 -26.60
C ASP A 237 -18.67 -15.85 -25.61
N LYS A 238 -18.75 -14.55 -25.85
CA LYS A 238 -19.43 -13.60 -24.94
C LYS A 238 -20.91 -13.96 -24.71
N GLU A 239 -21.53 -14.68 -25.63
CA GLU A 239 -22.92 -15.16 -25.47
C GLU A 239 -23.00 -16.31 -24.43
N LYS A 240 -21.89 -17.01 -24.20
CA LYS A 240 -21.77 -18.07 -23.23
C LYS A 240 -21.32 -17.60 -21.85
N LEU A 241 -20.92 -16.36 -21.70
CA LEU A 241 -20.57 -15.76 -20.40
C LEU A 241 -21.78 -15.03 -19.84
N ALA A 242 -22.18 -15.34 -18.60
CA ALA A 242 -23.15 -14.57 -17.86
C ALA A 242 -22.49 -13.38 -17.13
N GLY A 243 -21.20 -13.47 -16.81
CA GLY A 243 -20.42 -12.46 -16.14
C GLY A 243 -19.08 -12.99 -15.70
N ILE A 244 -18.31 -12.16 -15.00
CA ILE A 244 -16.99 -12.47 -14.45
C ILE A 244 -16.98 -11.97 -13.01
N ILE A 245 -16.42 -12.77 -12.10
CA ILE A 245 -16.24 -12.36 -10.70
C ILE A 245 -14.75 -12.34 -10.39
N LEU A 246 -14.26 -11.16 -10.01
CA LEU A 246 -12.95 -10.96 -9.43
C LEU A 246 -13.15 -10.54 -7.97
N ASP A 247 -12.85 -11.44 -7.06
CA ASP A 247 -13.05 -11.24 -5.62
C ASP A 247 -11.75 -10.77 -4.96
N ASN A 248 -11.75 -9.54 -4.52
CA ASN A 248 -10.61 -8.88 -3.88
C ASN A 248 -10.75 -8.78 -2.36
N ARG A 249 -11.64 -9.55 -1.74
CA ARG A 249 -11.73 -9.58 -0.28
C ARG A 249 -10.42 -10.06 0.31
N CYS A 250 -9.88 -9.29 1.26
CA CYS A 250 -8.55 -9.47 1.86
C CYS A 250 -7.36 -9.39 0.90
N ASN A 251 -7.55 -8.81 -0.28
CA ASN A 251 -6.42 -8.45 -1.12
C ASN A 251 -5.63 -7.32 -0.44
N THR A 252 -4.34 -7.55 -0.20
CA THR A 252 -3.45 -6.61 0.50
C THR A 252 -2.78 -5.62 -0.45
N GLY A 253 -3.11 -5.65 -1.74
CA GLY A 253 -2.52 -4.80 -2.76
C GLY A 253 -1.55 -5.56 -3.66
N GLY A 254 -0.61 -4.84 -4.24
CA GLY A 254 0.41 -5.39 -5.15
C GLY A 254 0.77 -4.42 -6.27
N ALA A 255 1.09 -4.93 -7.45
CA ALA A 255 1.47 -4.13 -8.60
C ALA A 255 0.22 -3.48 -9.25
N MET A 256 0.24 -2.17 -9.42
CA MET A 256 -0.88 -1.47 -10.09
C MET A 256 -1.05 -1.88 -11.54
N ASP A 257 0.05 -2.20 -12.23
CA ASP A 257 0.03 -2.67 -13.62
C ASP A 257 -0.76 -3.98 -13.77
N ASP A 258 -0.79 -4.82 -12.74
CA ASP A 258 -1.57 -6.05 -12.75
C ASP A 258 -3.08 -5.80 -12.77
N VAL A 259 -3.55 -4.70 -12.17
CA VAL A 259 -4.96 -4.29 -12.26
C VAL A 259 -5.32 -3.99 -13.72
N ASN A 260 -4.46 -3.26 -14.42
CA ASN A 260 -4.63 -2.98 -15.85
C ASN A 260 -4.57 -4.27 -16.67
N PHE A 261 -3.59 -5.16 -16.39
CA PHE A 261 -3.46 -6.44 -17.06
C PHE A 261 -4.72 -7.30 -16.95
N VAL A 262 -5.30 -7.40 -15.74
CA VAL A 262 -6.50 -8.21 -15.48
C VAL A 262 -7.76 -7.60 -16.05
N LEU A 263 -7.90 -6.27 -16.01
CA LEU A 263 -9.15 -5.60 -16.40
C LEU A 263 -9.20 -5.20 -17.88
N SER A 264 -8.04 -4.96 -18.53
CA SER A 264 -7.99 -4.48 -19.92
C SER A 264 -8.76 -5.35 -20.93
N PRO A 265 -8.81 -6.69 -20.82
CA PRO A 265 -9.57 -7.51 -21.75
C PRO A 265 -11.09 -7.26 -21.71
N PHE A 266 -11.59 -6.69 -20.61
CA PHE A 266 -13.04 -6.49 -20.37
C PHE A 266 -13.52 -5.07 -20.67
N VAL A 267 -12.63 -4.15 -21.02
CA VAL A 267 -12.97 -2.77 -21.35
C VAL A 267 -12.96 -2.56 -22.87
N LYS A 268 -13.92 -1.77 -23.36
CA LYS A 268 -14.10 -1.54 -24.81
C LYS A 268 -13.30 -0.37 -25.35
N SER A 269 -12.89 0.52 -24.48
CA SER A 269 -12.17 1.75 -24.83
C SER A 269 -11.36 2.23 -23.63
N ASP A 270 -10.32 2.98 -23.90
CA ASP A 270 -9.53 3.62 -22.87
C ASP A 270 -10.40 4.52 -21.98
N PHE A 271 -10.15 4.48 -20.68
CA PHE A 271 -10.74 5.38 -19.71
C PHE A 271 -9.75 5.62 -18.57
N THR A 272 -9.86 6.78 -17.96
CA THR A 272 -9.03 7.08 -16.77
C THR A 272 -9.60 6.34 -15.56
N ALA A 273 -8.92 5.27 -15.14
CA ALA A 273 -9.31 4.50 -13.97
C ALA A 273 -8.94 5.23 -12.66
N LEU A 274 -7.80 5.91 -12.67
CA LEU A 274 -7.29 6.70 -11.55
C LEU A 274 -6.30 7.74 -12.06
N SER A 275 -5.86 8.62 -11.18
CA SER A 275 -4.76 9.54 -11.46
C SER A 275 -3.73 9.45 -10.36
N THR A 276 -2.47 9.57 -10.73
CA THR A 276 -1.33 9.55 -9.84
C THR A 276 -0.61 10.89 -9.82
N ARG A 277 0.05 11.19 -8.74
CA ARG A 277 1.03 12.27 -8.65
C ARG A 277 2.17 11.85 -7.72
N TYR A 278 3.30 12.48 -7.89
CA TYR A 278 4.51 12.17 -7.12
C TYR A 278 4.94 13.39 -6.30
N LYS A 279 5.60 13.13 -5.18
CA LYS A 279 6.27 14.16 -4.42
C LYS A 279 7.52 14.60 -5.18
N GLU A 280 7.64 15.89 -5.51
CA GLU A 280 8.73 16.43 -6.33
C GLU A 280 9.74 17.27 -5.54
N GLY A 281 9.35 17.84 -4.42
CA GLY A 281 10.21 18.74 -3.65
C GLY A 281 10.06 18.59 -2.14
N PRO A 282 10.88 19.33 -1.35
CA PRO A 282 10.89 19.24 0.10
C PRO A 282 9.71 19.96 0.80
N GLY A 283 8.99 20.82 0.09
CA GLY A 283 7.83 21.52 0.62
C GLY A 283 6.62 20.61 0.74
N ARG A 284 5.77 20.79 1.76
CA ARG A 284 4.63 19.90 2.05
C ARG A 284 3.70 19.69 0.85
N LEU A 285 3.49 20.69 0.02
CA LEU A 285 2.57 20.66 -1.11
C LEU A 285 3.26 20.61 -2.49
N GLU A 286 4.55 20.33 -2.52
CA GLU A 286 5.31 20.22 -3.77
C GLU A 286 5.13 18.84 -4.39
N HIS A 287 4.14 18.73 -5.27
CA HIS A 287 3.81 17.52 -6.01
C HIS A 287 3.81 17.79 -7.52
N SER A 288 3.99 16.74 -8.30
CA SER A 288 3.75 16.75 -9.74
C SER A 288 2.30 17.11 -10.05
N VAL A 289 2.00 17.39 -11.30
CA VAL A 289 0.63 17.40 -11.81
C VAL A 289 0.03 15.99 -11.72
N TRP A 290 -1.30 15.93 -11.64
CA TRP A 290 -2.02 14.67 -11.70
C TRP A 290 -1.88 14.06 -13.10
N THR A 291 -1.38 12.83 -13.18
CA THR A 291 -1.24 12.07 -14.43
C THR A 291 -2.30 10.96 -14.43
N PRO A 292 -3.21 10.94 -15.42
CA PRO A 292 -4.21 9.88 -15.55
C PRO A 292 -3.55 8.53 -15.90
N MET A 293 -4.12 7.46 -15.37
CA MET A 293 -3.76 6.07 -15.65
C MET A 293 -5.02 5.28 -16.07
#